data_a8f5170036ad9e3234517d11ad9f34a1
#
_entry.id   a8f5170036ad9e3234517d11ad9f34a1
#
_cell.length_a   1.000
_cell.length_b   1.000
_cell.length_c   1.000
_cell.angle_alpha   90.00
_cell.angle_beta   90.00
_cell.angle_gamma   90.00
#
_symmetry.space_group_name_H-M   'P 1'
#
loop_
_entity.id
_entity.type
_entity.pdbx_description
1 polymer ?
#
loop_
_entity_poly.entity_id
_entity_poly.type
_entity_poly.pdbx_seq_one_letter_code
_entity_poly.pdbx_strand_id
1 'polypeptide(L)'
;MANDMSFMPPMLTKALNERLIQSDDYLSSVSKLIEANHEVLLVTSQGFVKRGVVDAFKAKLKCERFRVIDDVTPNPELTYIDGLYARFKTSKVTHIIALGGGSVLDTSKVLRVMLQTQSGGLHQLMAARKAVSNSVALIAIPTTSGTGAEITPFATVWDTGDKKKYSIDHAESDKVVLDPNLTVGLPPYETMVTALDALSHAIESLWNVRRSNTSERYAVQAIALICEHLRPVLKKPKNIEGRAALQFAAFLSGLAISETKTALAHAISYPLTIEFKVPHGLACSFTLAAMLKVVGANRLKLSQDMVDRIINLLDALRLNDEMKKFAELPQMLKAVDRELDPSRAGNFTTAVTPDLVKAIIKESLS
;
A
#
# COMPACT_ATOMS: atom_id res chain seq x y z
N MET A 1 -3.39 22.52 -1.09
CA MET A 1 -3.54 22.66 -2.56
C MET A 1 -4.23 21.40 -3.06
N ALA A 2 -5.27 21.51 -3.90
CA ALA A 2 -5.86 20.35 -4.54
C ALA A 2 -4.80 19.74 -5.46
N ASN A 3 -4.51 18.43 -5.28
CA ASN A 3 -3.59 17.73 -6.18
C ASN A 3 -4.23 17.69 -7.58
N ASP A 4 -3.53 18.24 -8.55
CA ASP A 4 -4.03 18.36 -9.90
C ASP A 4 -4.15 16.97 -10.56
N MET A 5 -5.36 16.60 -10.93
CA MET A 5 -5.67 15.38 -11.68
C MET A 5 -5.98 15.65 -13.15
N SER A 6 -5.67 16.86 -13.66
CA SER A 6 -5.93 17.26 -15.06
C SER A 6 -5.24 16.37 -16.11
N PHE A 7 -4.22 15.62 -15.71
CA PHE A 7 -3.54 14.64 -16.56
C PHE A 7 -4.38 13.38 -16.88
N MET A 8 -5.53 13.20 -16.21
CA MET A 8 -6.40 12.04 -16.39
C MET A 8 -7.58 12.31 -17.35
N PRO A 9 -8.11 11.28 -18.03
CA PRO A 9 -9.35 11.41 -18.78
C PRO A 9 -10.50 11.88 -17.89
N PRO A 10 -11.39 12.78 -18.34
CA PRO A 10 -12.44 13.38 -17.52
C PRO A 10 -13.37 12.36 -16.86
N MET A 11 -13.69 11.25 -17.54
CA MET A 11 -14.57 10.21 -16.98
C MET A 11 -13.91 9.47 -15.82
N LEU A 12 -12.61 9.19 -15.91
CA LEU A 12 -11.85 8.55 -14.85
C LEU A 12 -11.65 9.50 -13.66
N THR A 13 -11.40 10.77 -13.94
CA THR A 13 -11.31 11.84 -12.93
C THR A 13 -12.63 11.93 -12.13
N LYS A 14 -13.78 11.86 -12.79
CA LYS A 14 -15.09 11.91 -12.11
C LYS A 14 -15.26 10.71 -11.16
N ALA A 15 -15.03 9.48 -11.64
CA ALA A 15 -15.16 8.27 -10.82
C ALA A 15 -14.22 8.27 -9.60
N LEU A 16 -13.01 8.80 -9.76
CA LEU A 16 -12.07 8.94 -8.65
C LEU A 16 -12.44 10.05 -7.67
N ASN A 17 -12.94 11.19 -8.18
CA ASN A 17 -13.42 12.29 -7.33
C ASN A 17 -14.61 11.90 -6.46
N GLU A 18 -15.42 10.94 -6.90
CA GLU A 18 -16.50 10.38 -6.08
C GLU A 18 -15.99 9.52 -4.93
N ARG A 19 -14.80 8.91 -5.07
CA ARG A 19 -14.18 8.05 -4.05
C ARG A 19 -13.17 8.79 -3.17
N LEU A 20 -12.41 9.74 -3.72
CA LEU A 20 -11.33 10.44 -3.04
C LEU A 20 -11.82 11.73 -2.39
N ILE A 21 -11.53 11.89 -1.11
CA ILE A 21 -11.73 13.10 -0.32
C ILE A 21 -10.37 13.58 0.16
N GLN A 22 -9.91 14.71 -0.35
CA GLN A 22 -8.74 15.41 0.18
C GLN A 22 -9.19 16.30 1.33
N SER A 23 -8.50 16.22 2.45
CA SER A 23 -8.93 16.84 3.70
C SER A 23 -7.74 17.42 4.48
N ASP A 24 -8.01 18.42 5.27
CA ASP A 24 -7.16 18.93 6.35
C ASP A 24 -7.76 18.63 7.75
N ASP A 25 -8.99 18.09 7.76
CA ASP A 25 -9.71 17.58 8.94
C ASP A 25 -10.47 16.31 8.56
N TYR A 26 -9.76 15.17 8.62
CA TYR A 26 -10.32 13.86 8.29
C TYR A 26 -11.58 13.53 9.12
N LEU A 27 -11.62 13.97 10.39
CA LEU A 27 -12.71 13.66 11.29
C LEU A 27 -14.00 14.35 10.86
N SER A 28 -13.95 15.61 10.48
CA SER A 28 -15.07 16.34 9.90
C SER A 28 -15.49 15.78 8.55
N SER A 29 -14.54 15.38 7.72
CA SER A 29 -14.83 14.75 6.42
C SER A 29 -15.56 13.41 6.58
N VAL A 30 -15.10 12.55 7.49
CA VAL A 30 -15.73 11.25 7.78
C VAL A 30 -17.11 11.44 8.42
N SER A 31 -17.27 12.44 9.31
CA SER A 31 -18.56 12.66 9.98
C SER A 31 -19.70 12.99 9.03
N LYS A 32 -19.39 13.55 7.86
CA LYS A 32 -20.39 13.83 6.80
C LYS A 32 -20.86 12.58 6.03
N LEU A 33 -20.12 11.47 6.17
CA LEU A 33 -20.44 10.19 5.53
C LEU A 33 -21.24 9.25 6.45
N ILE A 34 -21.37 9.61 7.72
CA ILE A 34 -22.01 8.76 8.74
C ILE A 34 -23.34 9.37 9.17
N GLU A 35 -24.40 8.57 9.10
CA GLU A 35 -25.75 8.92 9.49
C GLU A 35 -26.14 8.30 10.83
N ALA A 36 -27.21 8.81 11.44
CA ALA A 36 -27.63 8.42 12.79
C ALA A 36 -28.04 6.94 12.92
N ASN A 37 -28.51 6.32 11.85
CA ASN A 37 -28.91 4.90 11.79
C ASN A 37 -27.76 3.95 11.45
N HIS A 38 -26.53 4.44 11.27
CA HIS A 38 -25.38 3.59 10.95
C HIS A 38 -24.81 2.90 12.20
N GLU A 39 -24.46 1.62 12.06
CA GLU A 39 -23.59 0.91 13.00
C GLU A 39 -22.14 0.97 12.47
N VAL A 40 -21.28 1.66 13.18
CA VAL A 40 -19.91 1.97 12.77
C VAL A 40 -18.90 1.09 13.51
N LEU A 41 -17.95 0.52 12.77
CA LEU A 41 -16.80 -0.19 13.28
C LEU A 41 -15.52 0.59 12.90
N LEU A 42 -14.85 1.20 13.88
CA LEU A 42 -13.53 1.77 13.71
C LEU A 42 -12.47 0.67 13.85
N VAL A 43 -11.62 0.53 12.85
CA VAL A 43 -10.45 -0.36 12.87
C VAL A 43 -9.19 0.52 12.88
N THR A 44 -8.35 0.35 13.88
CA THR A 44 -7.15 1.17 14.06
C THR A 44 -6.05 0.42 14.84
N SER A 45 -5.04 1.11 15.33
CA SER A 45 -3.98 0.56 16.15
C SER A 45 -3.90 1.26 17.50
N GLN A 46 -3.30 0.62 18.50
CA GLN A 46 -3.09 1.16 19.85
C GLN A 46 -2.40 2.53 19.86
N GLY A 47 -1.55 2.81 18.87
CA GLY A 47 -0.92 4.11 18.75
C GLY A 47 -1.91 5.25 18.51
N PHE A 48 -3.00 5.02 17.78
CA PHE A 48 -4.05 6.01 17.55
C PHE A 48 -5.01 6.11 18.74
N VAL A 49 -5.27 5.01 19.43
CA VAL A 49 -6.04 5.05 20.70
C VAL A 49 -5.35 5.95 21.71
N LYS A 50 -4.05 5.76 21.94
CA LYS A 50 -3.25 6.59 22.86
C LYS A 50 -3.22 8.07 22.48
N ARG A 51 -3.46 8.41 21.23
CA ARG A 51 -3.59 9.80 20.75
C ARG A 51 -5.01 10.36 20.84
N GLY A 52 -5.95 9.66 21.47
CA GLY A 52 -7.32 10.12 21.68
C GLY A 52 -8.23 10.04 20.46
N VAL A 53 -7.83 9.34 19.39
CA VAL A 53 -8.61 9.26 18.14
C VAL A 53 -9.97 8.61 18.36
N VAL A 54 -10.04 7.57 19.20
CA VAL A 54 -11.31 6.88 19.50
C VAL A 54 -12.31 7.83 20.16
N ASP A 55 -11.87 8.63 21.12
CA ASP A 55 -12.73 9.59 21.83
C ASP A 55 -13.14 10.74 20.91
N ALA A 56 -12.23 11.18 20.02
CA ALA A 56 -12.55 12.18 19.01
C ALA A 56 -13.65 11.69 18.05
N PHE A 57 -13.58 10.43 17.57
CA PHE A 57 -14.65 9.84 16.76
C PHE A 57 -15.97 9.72 17.54
N LYS A 58 -15.94 9.23 18.79
CA LYS A 58 -17.14 9.13 19.64
C LYS A 58 -17.82 10.47 19.84
N ALA A 59 -17.05 11.54 20.02
CA ALA A 59 -17.59 12.89 20.22
C ALA A 59 -18.17 13.48 18.91
N LYS A 60 -17.63 13.12 17.76
CA LYS A 60 -17.97 13.73 16.46
C LYS A 60 -19.06 12.96 15.71
N LEU A 61 -19.05 11.62 15.75
CA LEU A 61 -19.97 10.80 14.98
C LEU A 61 -21.34 10.71 15.69
N LYS A 62 -22.39 10.96 14.91
CA LYS A 62 -23.78 10.71 15.32
C LYS A 62 -24.21 9.40 14.63
N CYS A 63 -24.04 8.27 15.30
CA CYS A 63 -24.39 6.96 14.79
C CYS A 63 -25.10 6.12 15.84
N GLU A 64 -25.87 5.11 15.42
CA GLU A 64 -26.62 4.24 16.35
C GLU A 64 -25.70 3.47 17.28
N ARG A 65 -24.60 2.93 16.74
CA ARG A 65 -23.61 2.16 17.50
C ARG A 65 -22.19 2.40 16.99
N PHE A 66 -21.27 2.59 17.92
CA PHE A 66 -19.85 2.74 17.62
C PHE A 66 -19.04 1.66 18.34
N ARG A 67 -18.28 0.87 17.59
CA ARG A 67 -17.42 -0.19 18.10
C ARG A 67 -16.00 0.02 17.59
N VAL A 68 -15.01 -0.57 18.27
CA VAL A 68 -13.59 -0.39 17.96
C VAL A 68 -12.87 -1.72 17.92
N ILE A 69 -12.00 -1.88 16.93
CA ILE A 69 -10.88 -2.83 16.88
C ILE A 69 -9.63 -1.96 16.90
N ASP A 70 -8.80 -2.13 17.92
CA ASP A 70 -7.64 -1.27 18.18
C ASP A 70 -6.32 -2.03 18.38
N ASP A 71 -6.37 -3.34 18.23
CA ASP A 71 -5.28 -4.29 18.44
C ASP A 71 -4.66 -4.83 17.16
N VAL A 72 -4.89 -4.14 16.02
CA VAL A 72 -4.29 -4.53 14.73
C VAL A 72 -2.76 -4.40 14.80
N THR A 73 -2.09 -5.52 14.53
CA THR A 73 -0.63 -5.61 14.45
C THR A 73 -0.13 -5.60 13.00
N PRO A 74 1.16 -5.32 12.77
CA PRO A 74 1.76 -5.45 11.45
C PRO A 74 1.59 -6.87 10.87
N ASN A 75 1.38 -6.95 9.56
CA ASN A 75 1.18 -8.20 8.82
C ASN A 75 -0.06 -8.97 9.31
N PRO A 76 -1.27 -8.58 8.86
CA PRO A 76 -2.51 -9.18 9.31
C PRO A 76 -2.49 -10.70 9.16
N GLU A 77 -2.68 -11.39 10.28
CA GLU A 77 -2.57 -12.83 10.37
C GLU A 77 -3.94 -13.48 10.18
N LEU A 78 -3.98 -14.61 9.49
CA LEU A 78 -5.22 -15.33 9.10
C LEU A 78 -6.11 -15.62 10.30
N THR A 79 -5.54 -16.22 11.35
CA THR A 79 -6.27 -16.61 12.55
C THR A 79 -6.82 -15.41 13.32
N TYR A 80 -6.10 -14.29 13.31
CA TYR A 80 -6.57 -13.04 13.89
C TYR A 80 -7.80 -12.50 13.15
N ILE A 81 -7.77 -12.50 11.80
CA ILE A 81 -8.91 -12.03 10.99
C ILE A 81 -10.12 -12.95 11.14
N ASP A 82 -9.93 -14.27 11.18
CA ASP A 82 -11.01 -15.22 11.44
C ASP A 82 -11.65 -15.00 12.82
N GLY A 83 -10.83 -14.68 13.83
CA GLY A 83 -11.31 -14.28 15.16
C GLY A 83 -12.17 -13.02 15.14
N LEU A 84 -11.73 -12.00 14.38
CA LEU A 84 -12.52 -10.78 14.18
C LEU A 84 -13.84 -11.09 13.47
N TYR A 85 -13.80 -11.89 12.41
CA TYR A 85 -15.02 -12.28 11.72
C TYR A 85 -16.00 -13.00 12.64
N ALA A 86 -15.55 -13.99 13.42
CA ALA A 86 -16.38 -14.69 14.39
C ALA A 86 -17.06 -13.74 15.40
N ARG A 87 -16.34 -12.68 15.83
CA ARG A 87 -16.84 -11.64 16.74
C ARG A 87 -17.92 -10.75 16.12
N PHE A 88 -17.82 -10.48 14.82
CA PHE A 88 -18.68 -9.49 14.15
C PHE A 88 -19.70 -10.06 13.15
N LYS A 89 -19.65 -11.35 12.79
CA LYS A 89 -20.50 -11.96 11.76
C LYS A 89 -22.03 -11.85 12.01
N THR A 90 -22.44 -11.70 13.24
CA THR A 90 -23.86 -11.51 13.62
C THR A 90 -24.21 -10.05 13.89
N SER A 91 -23.27 -9.12 13.75
CA SER A 91 -23.49 -7.70 13.98
C SER A 91 -24.12 -7.03 12.73
N LYS A 92 -24.80 -5.92 12.96
CA LYS A 92 -25.40 -5.11 11.89
C LYS A 92 -24.46 -3.98 11.44
N VAL A 93 -23.13 -4.24 11.40
CA VAL A 93 -22.16 -3.25 10.93
C VAL A 93 -22.51 -2.80 9.52
N THR A 94 -22.74 -1.49 9.35
CA THR A 94 -23.02 -0.86 8.05
C THR A 94 -21.80 -0.15 7.48
N HIS A 95 -20.91 0.35 8.36
CA HIS A 95 -19.73 1.11 7.97
C HIS A 95 -18.49 0.64 8.73
N ILE A 96 -17.41 0.42 8.01
CA ILE A 96 -16.08 0.24 8.59
C ILE A 96 -15.27 1.50 8.28
N ILE A 97 -14.69 2.11 9.32
CA ILE A 97 -13.71 3.19 9.20
C ILE A 97 -12.35 2.58 9.49
N ALA A 98 -11.47 2.55 8.50
CA ALA A 98 -10.12 2.00 8.60
C ALA A 98 -9.12 3.16 8.72
N LEU A 99 -8.60 3.44 9.93
CA LEU A 99 -7.63 4.51 10.17
C LEU A 99 -6.29 3.91 10.58
N GLY A 100 -5.32 3.91 9.66
CA GLY A 100 -4.00 3.34 9.92
C GLY A 100 -3.16 3.15 8.67
N GLY A 101 -2.05 2.42 8.81
CA GLY A 101 -1.21 1.99 7.70
C GLY A 101 -1.78 0.75 7.00
N GLY A 102 -1.03 0.20 6.04
CA GLY A 102 -1.45 -0.93 5.20
C GLY A 102 -2.08 -2.10 5.96
N SER A 103 -1.51 -2.50 7.11
CA SER A 103 -2.06 -3.61 7.91
C SER A 103 -3.47 -3.36 8.43
N VAL A 104 -3.77 -2.13 8.87
CA VAL A 104 -5.12 -1.74 9.31
C VAL A 104 -6.07 -1.74 8.13
N LEU A 105 -5.64 -1.19 7.00
CA LEU A 105 -6.43 -1.14 5.77
C LEU A 105 -6.74 -2.54 5.27
N ASP A 106 -5.74 -3.42 5.18
CA ASP A 106 -5.90 -4.80 4.71
C ASP A 106 -6.80 -5.63 5.64
N THR A 107 -6.61 -5.52 6.97
CA THR A 107 -7.51 -6.16 7.96
C THR A 107 -8.96 -5.73 7.74
N SER A 108 -9.19 -4.42 7.57
CA SER A 108 -10.53 -3.85 7.38
C SER A 108 -11.18 -4.33 6.08
N LYS A 109 -10.40 -4.38 5.00
CA LYS A 109 -10.82 -4.83 3.69
C LYS A 109 -11.24 -6.29 3.71
N VAL A 110 -10.43 -7.17 4.30
CA VAL A 110 -10.74 -8.60 4.41
C VAL A 110 -11.94 -8.82 5.30
N LEU A 111 -12.00 -8.20 6.48
CA LEU A 111 -13.15 -8.29 7.38
C LEU A 111 -14.44 -7.84 6.69
N ARG A 112 -14.40 -6.73 5.93
CA ARG A 112 -15.53 -6.27 5.11
C ARG A 112 -16.03 -7.37 4.16
N VAL A 113 -15.12 -7.94 3.36
CA VAL A 113 -15.49 -8.98 2.39
C VAL A 113 -16.08 -10.20 3.08
N MET A 114 -15.52 -10.62 4.22
CA MET A 114 -16.06 -11.73 4.99
C MET A 114 -17.46 -11.45 5.54
N LEU A 115 -17.71 -10.24 6.05
CA LEU A 115 -19.04 -9.82 6.55
C LEU A 115 -20.08 -9.77 5.41
N GLN A 116 -19.68 -9.32 4.23
CA GLN A 116 -20.56 -9.23 3.05
C GLN A 116 -20.89 -10.61 2.45
N THR A 117 -19.94 -11.52 2.43
CA THR A 117 -20.08 -12.85 1.81
C THR A 117 -20.62 -13.93 2.75
N GLN A 118 -20.61 -13.68 4.06
CA GLN A 118 -20.95 -14.68 5.09
C GLN A 118 -20.17 -15.99 4.89
N SER A 119 -18.86 -15.90 4.63
CA SER A 119 -18.04 -16.97 4.09
C SER A 119 -17.72 -18.10 5.07
N GLY A 120 -18.00 -17.94 6.36
CA GLY A 120 -17.69 -18.92 7.40
C GLY A 120 -16.23 -18.91 7.89
N GLY A 121 -15.28 -18.39 7.09
CA GLY A 121 -13.86 -18.25 7.40
C GLY A 121 -13.06 -17.85 6.17
N LEU A 122 -11.79 -17.44 6.37
CA LEU A 122 -10.96 -16.91 5.29
C LEU A 122 -10.62 -17.97 4.22
N HIS A 123 -10.32 -19.21 4.62
CA HIS A 123 -10.09 -20.30 3.66
C HIS A 123 -11.32 -20.57 2.79
N GLN A 124 -12.53 -20.50 3.36
CA GLN A 124 -13.77 -20.66 2.61
C GLN A 124 -14.02 -19.47 1.68
N LEU A 125 -13.67 -18.24 2.11
CA LEU A 125 -13.74 -17.06 1.25
C LEU A 125 -12.86 -17.24 0.01
N MET A 126 -11.61 -17.67 0.18
CA MET A 126 -10.68 -17.89 -0.93
C MET A 126 -11.15 -18.98 -1.91
N ALA A 127 -11.81 -20.02 -1.41
CA ALA A 127 -12.32 -21.12 -2.23
C ALA A 127 -13.61 -20.77 -2.99
N ALA A 128 -14.44 -19.87 -2.46
CA ALA A 128 -15.85 -19.77 -2.86
C ALA A 128 -16.14 -18.76 -3.98
N ARG A 129 -15.21 -17.90 -4.41
CA ARG A 129 -15.43 -16.84 -5.44
C ARG A 129 -16.83 -16.20 -5.39
N LYS A 130 -17.35 -15.94 -4.19
CA LYS A 130 -18.70 -15.39 -4.02
C LYS A 130 -18.74 -13.92 -4.44
N ALA A 131 -19.86 -13.53 -5.05
CA ALA A 131 -20.14 -12.11 -5.32
C ALA A 131 -20.23 -11.34 -3.99
N VAL A 132 -19.56 -10.21 -3.93
CA VAL A 132 -19.58 -9.30 -2.77
C VAL A 132 -20.83 -8.43 -2.86
N SER A 133 -21.65 -8.40 -1.80
CA SER A 133 -22.75 -7.42 -1.71
C SER A 133 -22.22 -6.08 -1.19
N ASN A 134 -22.86 -4.96 -1.54
CA ASN A 134 -22.46 -3.62 -1.05
C ASN A 134 -23.11 -3.28 0.31
N SER A 135 -23.34 -4.27 1.17
CA SER A 135 -24.04 -4.08 2.44
C SER A 135 -23.21 -3.42 3.55
N VAL A 136 -21.88 -3.42 3.42
CA VAL A 136 -20.95 -2.80 4.38
C VAL A 136 -20.05 -1.83 3.62
N ALA A 137 -20.15 -0.54 3.91
CA ALA A 137 -19.28 0.48 3.34
C ALA A 137 -17.92 0.52 4.04
N LEU A 138 -16.84 0.78 3.29
CA LEU A 138 -15.49 0.94 3.81
C LEU A 138 -14.95 2.33 3.51
N ILE A 139 -14.58 3.07 4.56
CA ILE A 139 -13.92 4.37 4.48
C ILE A 139 -12.46 4.15 4.91
N ALA A 140 -11.53 4.29 3.97
CA ALA A 140 -10.10 4.14 4.22
C ALA A 140 -9.43 5.49 4.49
N ILE A 141 -8.67 5.56 5.58
CA ILE A 141 -7.95 6.75 6.01
C ILE A 141 -6.48 6.36 6.24
N PRO A 142 -5.63 6.41 5.19
CA PRO A 142 -4.24 6.02 5.31
C PRO A 142 -3.45 7.01 6.17
N THR A 143 -2.59 6.48 7.04
CA THR A 143 -1.70 7.26 7.90
C THR A 143 -0.23 7.09 7.55
N THR A 144 0.04 6.37 6.47
CA THR A 144 1.34 6.19 5.83
C THR A 144 1.22 6.48 4.34
N SER A 145 2.32 6.82 3.70
CA SER A 145 2.38 7.14 2.27
C SER A 145 3.19 6.07 1.55
N GLY A 146 2.59 4.88 1.29
CA GLY A 146 3.35 3.76 0.76
C GLY A 146 2.52 2.73 0.02
N THR A 147 1.84 1.86 0.73
CA THR A 147 1.23 0.64 0.20
C THR A 147 0.13 0.86 -0.84
N GLY A 148 -0.51 2.04 -0.87
CA GLY A 148 -1.69 2.27 -1.70
C GLY A 148 -2.89 1.38 -1.33
N ALA A 149 -2.87 0.73 -0.16
CA ALA A 149 -3.91 -0.21 0.26
C ALA A 149 -5.29 0.43 0.38
N GLU A 150 -5.36 1.75 0.55
CA GLU A 150 -6.60 2.53 0.58
C GLU A 150 -7.37 2.49 -0.73
N ILE A 151 -6.69 2.24 -1.88
CA ILE A 151 -7.32 2.31 -3.21
C ILE A 151 -7.23 1.00 -4.00
N THR A 152 -6.29 0.11 -3.67
CA THR A 152 -6.12 -1.16 -4.36
C THR A 152 -7.31 -2.10 -4.17
N PRO A 153 -7.66 -2.94 -5.16
CA PRO A 153 -8.78 -3.89 -5.06
C PRO A 153 -8.43 -5.17 -4.31
N PHE A 154 -7.22 -5.30 -3.80
CA PHE A 154 -6.74 -6.48 -3.08
C PHE A 154 -6.25 -6.13 -1.68
N ALA A 155 -6.25 -7.14 -0.81
CA ALA A 155 -5.70 -7.08 0.53
C ALA A 155 -4.79 -8.27 0.79
N THR A 156 -3.78 -8.08 1.62
CA THR A 156 -2.80 -9.12 1.97
C THR A 156 -3.11 -9.71 3.34
N VAL A 157 -3.08 -11.05 3.42
CA VAL A 157 -3.18 -11.80 4.67
C VAL A 157 -2.00 -12.77 4.78
N TRP A 158 -1.46 -12.88 5.96
CA TRP A 158 -0.36 -13.77 6.26
C TRP A 158 -0.86 -15.01 7.01
N ASP A 159 -0.37 -16.15 6.58
CA ASP A 159 -0.51 -17.42 7.29
C ASP A 159 0.87 -17.83 7.80
N THR A 160 1.10 -17.54 9.07
CA THR A 160 2.41 -17.83 9.70
C THR A 160 2.61 -19.32 9.95
N GLY A 161 1.53 -20.09 10.06
CA GLY A 161 1.57 -21.54 10.22
C GLY A 161 2.09 -22.21 8.96
N ASP A 162 1.46 -21.92 7.82
CA ASP A 162 1.84 -22.47 6.51
C ASP A 162 2.97 -21.66 5.81
N LYS A 163 3.43 -20.57 6.42
CA LYS A 163 4.43 -19.64 5.85
C LYS A 163 4.01 -19.11 4.46
N LYS A 164 2.71 -18.83 4.31
CA LYS A 164 2.12 -18.36 3.05
C LYS A 164 1.60 -16.93 3.18
N LYS A 165 1.51 -16.29 2.03
CA LYS A 165 0.90 -14.98 1.87
C LYS A 165 -0.25 -15.11 0.89
N TYR A 166 -1.45 -14.71 1.30
CA TYR A 166 -2.63 -14.71 0.47
C TYR A 166 -2.98 -13.29 0.03
N SER A 167 -3.52 -13.18 -1.18
CA SER A 167 -4.13 -11.94 -1.70
C SER A 167 -5.62 -12.17 -1.85
N ILE A 168 -6.41 -11.33 -1.21
CA ILE A 168 -7.87 -11.34 -1.29
C ILE A 168 -8.27 -10.25 -2.28
N ASP A 169 -8.90 -10.63 -3.37
CA ASP A 169 -9.41 -9.72 -4.40
C ASP A 169 -10.82 -9.19 -4.03
N HIS A 170 -11.31 -8.18 -4.78
CA HIS A 170 -12.62 -7.53 -4.58
C HIS A 170 -12.77 -6.86 -3.21
N ALA A 171 -11.68 -6.28 -2.73
CA ALA A 171 -11.57 -5.67 -1.42
C ALA A 171 -11.40 -4.14 -1.49
N GLU A 172 -12.03 -3.47 -2.47
CA GLU A 172 -11.94 -2.03 -2.67
C GLU A 172 -12.55 -1.25 -1.50
N SER A 173 -12.03 -0.05 -1.24
CA SER A 173 -12.68 0.91 -0.34
C SER A 173 -13.72 1.74 -1.11
N ASP A 174 -14.84 2.10 -0.48
CA ASP A 174 -15.87 2.95 -1.09
C ASP A 174 -15.47 4.43 -1.07
N LYS A 175 -14.80 4.85 0.01
CA LYS A 175 -14.26 6.20 0.16
C LYS A 175 -12.82 6.12 0.67
N VAL A 176 -12.00 7.06 0.21
CA VAL A 176 -10.63 7.27 0.65
C VAL A 176 -10.51 8.71 1.14
N VAL A 177 -10.08 8.90 2.38
CA VAL A 177 -9.85 10.22 2.95
C VAL A 177 -8.35 10.41 3.13
N LEU A 178 -7.75 11.30 2.34
CA LEU A 178 -6.34 11.68 2.45
C LEU A 178 -6.23 12.95 3.29
N ASP A 179 -5.60 12.83 4.46
CA ASP A 179 -5.26 13.95 5.31
C ASP A 179 -3.77 13.89 5.65
N PRO A 180 -2.95 14.81 5.11
CA PRO A 180 -1.52 14.80 5.33
C PRO A 180 -1.12 15.02 6.80
N ASN A 181 -1.97 15.63 7.63
CA ASN A 181 -1.72 15.81 9.05
C ASN A 181 -1.53 14.47 9.78
N LEU A 182 -2.18 13.41 9.32
CA LEU A 182 -2.04 12.05 9.87
C LEU A 182 -0.64 11.45 9.63
N THR A 183 0.10 11.96 8.65
CA THR A 183 1.44 11.47 8.29
C THR A 183 2.58 12.27 8.91
N VAL A 184 2.31 13.47 9.47
CA VAL A 184 3.34 14.37 10.03
C VAL A 184 4.13 13.73 11.17
N GLY A 185 3.47 12.91 11.98
CA GLY A 185 4.09 12.20 13.10
C GLY A 185 4.88 10.95 12.72
N LEU A 186 4.92 10.57 11.45
CA LEU A 186 5.64 9.39 10.99
C LEU A 186 7.16 9.65 11.04
N PRO A 187 7.96 8.77 11.70
CA PRO A 187 9.41 8.93 11.75
C PRO A 187 10.05 9.02 10.36
N PRO A 188 11.21 9.70 10.21
CA PRO A 188 11.86 9.82 8.91
C PRO A 188 12.16 8.47 8.25
N TYR A 189 12.61 7.48 9.00
CA TYR A 189 12.88 6.14 8.46
C TYR A 189 11.60 5.47 7.92
N GLU A 190 10.51 5.49 8.68
CA GLU A 190 9.21 4.97 8.23
C GLU A 190 8.67 5.75 7.03
N THR A 191 8.87 7.06 7.01
CA THR A 191 8.54 7.90 5.85
C THR A 191 9.32 7.47 4.61
N MET A 192 10.62 7.21 4.75
CA MET A 192 11.49 6.76 3.67
C MET A 192 11.03 5.41 3.13
N VAL A 193 10.93 4.39 3.99
CA VAL A 193 10.62 3.03 3.53
C VAL A 193 9.22 2.93 2.93
N THR A 194 8.24 3.68 3.44
CA THR A 194 6.90 3.68 2.86
C THR A 194 6.87 4.40 1.51
N ALA A 195 7.53 5.55 1.37
CA ALA A 195 7.61 6.25 0.09
C ALA A 195 8.38 5.44 -0.98
N LEU A 196 9.37 4.66 -0.57
CA LEU A 196 10.10 3.73 -1.43
C LEU A 196 9.23 2.56 -1.90
N ASP A 197 8.30 2.08 -1.06
CA ASP A 197 7.30 1.11 -1.47
C ASP A 197 6.40 1.66 -2.59
N ALA A 198 5.89 2.89 -2.40
CA ALA A 198 5.12 3.59 -3.43
C ALA A 198 5.93 3.82 -4.73
N LEU A 199 7.22 4.15 -4.62
CA LEU A 199 8.12 4.30 -5.76
C LEU A 199 8.28 2.96 -6.50
N SER A 200 8.44 1.86 -5.76
CA SER A 200 8.53 0.51 -6.32
C SER A 200 7.26 0.14 -7.09
N HIS A 201 6.09 0.40 -6.50
CA HIS A 201 4.79 0.19 -7.15
C HIS A 201 4.69 0.94 -8.49
N ALA A 202 5.03 2.23 -8.48
CA ALA A 202 4.95 3.07 -9.66
C ALA A 202 5.92 2.58 -10.76
N ILE A 203 7.18 2.32 -10.42
CA ILE A 203 8.18 1.87 -11.39
C ILE A 203 7.82 0.46 -11.91
N GLU A 204 7.39 -0.46 -11.05
CA GLU A 204 6.97 -1.79 -11.45
C GLU A 204 5.77 -1.79 -12.41
N SER A 205 4.88 -0.82 -12.29
CA SER A 205 3.78 -0.64 -13.25
C SER A 205 4.27 -0.29 -14.66
N LEU A 206 5.42 0.41 -14.77
CA LEU A 206 5.97 0.82 -16.07
C LEU A 206 6.67 -0.33 -16.82
N TRP A 207 7.29 -1.27 -16.12
CA TRP A 207 7.90 -2.44 -16.73
C TRP A 207 7.06 -3.73 -16.62
N ASN A 208 5.75 -3.56 -16.51
CA ASN A 208 4.79 -4.64 -16.35
C ASN A 208 4.18 -5.08 -17.68
N VAL A 209 3.99 -6.38 -17.88
CA VAL A 209 3.33 -6.92 -19.08
C VAL A 209 1.85 -6.49 -19.19
N ARG A 210 1.23 -6.05 -18.09
CA ARG A 210 -0.15 -5.55 -18.05
C ARG A 210 -0.24 -4.03 -18.10
N ARG A 211 0.86 -3.33 -18.39
CA ARG A 211 0.89 -1.87 -18.46
C ARG A 211 -0.16 -1.34 -19.44
N SER A 212 -0.90 -0.34 -19.02
CA SER A 212 -1.88 0.42 -19.80
C SER A 212 -1.47 1.90 -19.87
N ASN A 213 -2.11 2.66 -20.77
CA ASN A 213 -1.93 4.13 -20.79
C ASN A 213 -2.39 4.79 -19.49
N THR A 214 -3.37 4.21 -18.81
CA THR A 214 -3.89 4.72 -17.54
C THR A 214 -2.90 4.46 -16.40
N SER A 215 -2.44 3.21 -16.23
CA SER A 215 -1.45 2.86 -15.22
C SER A 215 -0.13 3.61 -15.41
N GLU A 216 0.28 3.85 -16.68
CA GLU A 216 1.45 4.64 -17.02
C GLU A 216 1.35 6.07 -16.49
N ARG A 217 0.21 6.75 -16.72
CA ARG A 217 -0.01 8.13 -16.25
C ARG A 217 0.06 8.23 -14.74
N TYR A 218 -0.58 7.30 -14.03
CA TYR A 218 -0.50 7.26 -12.56
C TYR A 218 0.93 7.06 -12.08
N ALA A 219 1.64 6.11 -12.67
CA ALA A 219 3.01 5.78 -12.29
C ALA A 219 3.97 6.95 -12.51
N VAL A 220 3.92 7.60 -13.67
CA VAL A 220 4.80 8.73 -13.99
C VAL A 220 4.58 9.89 -13.03
N GLN A 221 3.33 10.23 -12.74
CA GLN A 221 3.02 11.30 -11.80
C GLN A 221 3.46 10.97 -10.37
N ALA A 222 3.24 9.72 -9.93
CA ALA A 222 3.70 9.27 -8.62
C ALA A 222 5.22 9.36 -8.48
N ILE A 223 5.97 8.90 -9.48
CA ILE A 223 7.44 8.98 -9.52
C ILE A 223 7.89 10.43 -9.43
N ALA A 224 7.30 11.34 -10.20
CA ALA A 224 7.66 12.75 -10.18
C ALA A 224 7.50 13.35 -8.78
N LEU A 225 6.35 13.12 -8.14
CA LEU A 225 6.05 13.62 -6.79
C LEU A 225 7.02 13.04 -5.74
N ILE A 226 7.33 11.74 -5.80
CA ILE A 226 8.27 11.12 -4.85
C ILE A 226 9.68 11.68 -5.03
N CYS A 227 10.16 11.77 -6.27
CA CYS A 227 11.49 12.32 -6.58
C CYS A 227 11.63 13.77 -6.11
N GLU A 228 10.57 14.57 -6.20
CA GLU A 228 10.58 15.97 -5.79
C GLU A 228 10.49 16.13 -4.26
N HIS A 229 9.61 15.39 -3.60
CA HIS A 229 9.22 15.69 -2.22
C HIS A 229 9.85 14.80 -1.15
N LEU A 230 10.35 13.59 -1.47
CA LEU A 230 10.84 12.66 -0.43
C LEU A 230 12.01 13.26 0.36
N ARG A 231 13.08 13.69 -0.28
CA ARG A 231 14.24 14.25 0.42
C ARG A 231 13.92 15.53 1.20
N PRO A 232 13.14 16.51 0.68
CA PRO A 232 12.65 17.63 1.46
C PRO A 232 11.87 17.24 2.72
N VAL A 233 10.99 16.24 2.63
CA VAL A 233 10.22 15.74 3.80
C VAL A 233 11.12 15.05 4.82
N LEU A 234 12.10 14.27 4.38
CA LEU A 234 13.05 13.63 5.30
C LEU A 234 13.88 14.67 6.07
N LYS A 235 14.25 15.79 5.42
CA LYS A 235 14.96 16.90 6.07
C LYS A 235 14.08 17.75 6.98
N LYS A 236 12.80 17.93 6.60
CA LYS A 236 11.80 18.71 7.33
C LYS A 236 10.52 17.90 7.50
N PRO A 237 10.45 16.98 8.49
CA PRO A 237 9.32 16.03 8.64
C PRO A 237 7.94 16.69 8.81
N LYS A 238 7.89 17.95 9.22
CA LYS A 238 6.65 18.73 9.35
C LYS A 238 6.26 19.51 8.08
N ASN A 239 6.93 19.30 6.97
CA ASN A 239 6.56 19.90 5.68
C ASN A 239 5.24 19.29 5.18
N ILE A 240 4.13 19.97 5.48
CA ILE A 240 2.77 19.47 5.19
C ILE A 240 2.50 19.35 3.69
N GLU A 241 3.02 20.24 2.88
CA GLU A 241 2.90 20.21 1.43
C GLU A 241 3.61 18.97 0.86
N GLY A 242 4.84 18.69 1.29
CA GLY A 242 5.56 17.50 0.90
C GLY A 242 4.89 16.22 1.41
N ARG A 243 4.29 16.24 2.62
CA ARG A 243 3.49 15.12 3.13
C ARG A 243 2.27 14.85 2.28
N ALA A 244 1.55 15.91 1.87
CA ALA A 244 0.40 15.79 0.96
C ALA A 244 0.81 15.21 -0.40
N ALA A 245 1.94 15.68 -0.96
CA ALA A 245 2.48 15.16 -2.21
C ALA A 245 2.85 13.67 -2.12
N LEU A 246 3.53 13.24 -1.05
CA LEU A 246 3.89 11.83 -0.85
C LEU A 246 2.64 10.95 -0.63
N GLN A 247 1.64 11.43 0.11
CA GLN A 247 0.39 10.70 0.33
C GLN A 247 -0.37 10.52 -0.98
N PHE A 248 -0.45 11.57 -1.80
CA PHE A 248 -1.08 11.49 -3.12
C PHE A 248 -0.28 10.60 -4.09
N ALA A 249 1.05 10.64 -4.05
CA ALA A 249 1.91 9.74 -4.82
C ALA A 249 1.66 8.26 -4.48
N ALA A 250 1.51 7.92 -3.19
CA ALA A 250 1.16 6.57 -2.75
C ALA A 250 -0.22 6.14 -3.28
N PHE A 251 -1.20 7.03 -3.23
CA PHE A 251 -2.53 6.80 -3.81
C PHE A 251 -2.46 6.53 -5.33
N LEU A 252 -1.71 7.34 -6.09
CA LEU A 252 -1.50 7.13 -7.52
C LEU A 252 -0.75 5.83 -7.82
N SER A 253 0.28 5.49 -7.04
CA SER A 253 0.98 4.21 -7.15
C SER A 253 0.04 3.02 -6.90
N GLY A 254 -0.86 3.14 -5.92
CA GLY A 254 -1.92 2.18 -5.65
C GLY A 254 -2.86 1.99 -6.85
N LEU A 255 -3.27 3.09 -7.50
CA LEU A 255 -4.06 3.03 -8.74
C LEU A 255 -3.30 2.32 -9.88
N ALA A 256 -2.01 2.62 -10.04
CA ALA A 256 -1.19 1.99 -11.07
C ALA A 256 -1.12 0.47 -10.89
N ILE A 257 -0.81 -0.02 -9.67
CA ILE A 257 -0.74 -1.46 -9.39
C ILE A 257 -2.10 -2.13 -9.31
N SER A 258 -3.18 -1.38 -9.14
CA SER A 258 -4.54 -1.95 -9.23
C SER A 258 -4.81 -2.53 -10.62
N GLU A 259 -4.24 -1.95 -11.68
CA GLU A 259 -4.33 -2.47 -13.03
C GLU A 259 -3.26 -3.54 -13.34
N THR A 260 -2.00 -3.29 -12.92
CA THR A 260 -0.85 -4.08 -13.35
C THR A 260 -0.45 -5.20 -12.40
N LYS A 261 -0.80 -5.08 -11.10
CA LYS A 261 -0.15 -5.78 -9.99
C LYS A 261 1.35 -5.41 -9.90
N THR A 262 2.04 -5.94 -8.89
CA THR A 262 3.50 -5.77 -8.75
C THR A 262 4.27 -6.80 -9.59
N ALA A 263 5.59 -6.65 -9.69
CA ALA A 263 6.44 -7.45 -10.56
C ALA A 263 7.67 -8.01 -9.82
N LEU A 264 8.85 -8.00 -10.48
CA LEU A 264 10.06 -8.70 -10.02
C LEU A 264 10.65 -8.13 -8.72
N ALA A 265 10.65 -6.82 -8.51
CA ALA A 265 11.20 -6.22 -7.28
C ALA A 265 10.44 -6.73 -6.04
N HIS A 266 9.12 -6.80 -6.12
CA HIS A 266 8.29 -7.39 -5.07
C HIS A 266 8.49 -8.91 -4.94
N ALA A 267 8.69 -9.65 -6.04
CA ALA A 267 9.00 -11.07 -5.97
C ALA A 267 10.33 -11.33 -5.22
N ILE A 268 11.35 -10.51 -5.46
CA ILE A 268 12.64 -10.55 -4.75
C ILE A 268 12.48 -10.15 -3.28
N SER A 269 11.62 -9.18 -2.96
CA SER A 269 11.45 -8.67 -1.60
C SER A 269 10.93 -9.69 -0.60
N TYR A 270 10.09 -10.61 -1.02
CA TYR A 270 9.39 -11.53 -0.10
C TYR A 270 10.32 -12.44 0.71
N PRO A 271 11.24 -13.20 0.09
CA PRO A 271 12.18 -14.00 0.86
C PRO A 271 13.01 -13.15 1.83
N LEU A 272 13.43 -11.96 1.42
CA LEU A 272 14.24 -11.07 2.25
C LEU A 272 13.45 -10.54 3.46
N THR A 273 12.20 -10.17 3.26
CA THR A 273 11.31 -9.73 4.35
C THR A 273 11.01 -10.88 5.32
N ILE A 274 10.75 -12.09 4.83
CA ILE A 274 10.40 -13.23 5.66
C ILE A 274 11.61 -13.70 6.47
N GLU A 275 12.78 -13.88 5.84
CA GLU A 275 13.94 -14.49 6.46
C GLU A 275 14.73 -13.50 7.34
N PHE A 276 14.91 -12.27 6.87
CA PHE A 276 15.79 -11.30 7.53
C PHE A 276 15.05 -10.14 8.16
N LYS A 277 13.69 -10.12 8.09
CA LYS A 277 12.87 -9.03 8.62
C LYS A 277 13.20 -7.66 8.02
N VAL A 278 13.69 -7.63 6.78
CA VAL A 278 13.90 -6.38 6.05
C VAL A 278 12.57 -5.65 5.93
N PRO A 279 12.49 -4.35 6.25
CA PRO A 279 11.28 -3.56 6.00
C PRO A 279 10.85 -3.66 4.54
N HIS A 280 9.56 -3.88 4.31
CA HIS A 280 9.05 -4.24 2.98
C HIS A 280 9.44 -3.24 1.89
N GLY A 281 9.21 -1.94 2.12
CA GLY A 281 9.56 -0.92 1.13
C GLY A 281 11.07 -0.83 0.83
N LEU A 282 11.95 -1.10 1.82
CA LEU A 282 13.37 -1.22 1.58
C LEU A 282 13.68 -2.45 0.72
N ALA A 283 13.09 -3.59 1.05
CA ALA A 283 13.30 -4.84 0.30
C ALA A 283 12.77 -4.78 -1.15
N CYS A 284 11.73 -3.97 -1.43
CA CYS A 284 11.22 -3.76 -2.78
C CYS A 284 12.08 -2.76 -3.58
N SER A 285 12.73 -1.80 -2.91
CA SER A 285 13.32 -0.65 -3.60
C SER A 285 14.82 -0.75 -3.82
N PHE A 286 15.58 -1.53 -3.04
CA PHE A 286 17.04 -1.56 -3.16
C PHE A 286 17.52 -2.07 -4.52
N THR A 287 16.73 -2.87 -5.23
CA THR A 287 17.04 -3.40 -6.56
C THR A 287 16.64 -2.48 -7.70
N LEU A 288 15.88 -1.41 -7.45
CA LEU A 288 15.29 -0.59 -8.52
C LEU A 288 16.34 0.05 -9.43
N ALA A 289 17.43 0.58 -8.89
CA ALA A 289 18.48 1.21 -9.70
C ALA A 289 19.13 0.22 -10.67
N ALA A 290 19.46 -1.00 -10.20
CA ALA A 290 20.00 -2.05 -11.05
C ALA A 290 18.98 -2.52 -12.10
N MET A 291 17.71 -2.67 -11.71
CA MET A 291 16.65 -3.06 -12.65
C MET A 291 16.36 -2.00 -13.71
N LEU A 292 16.46 -0.71 -13.37
CA LEU A 292 16.34 0.38 -14.36
C LEU A 292 17.42 0.29 -15.45
N LYS A 293 18.65 -0.09 -15.09
CA LYS A 293 19.73 -0.35 -16.08
C LYS A 293 19.39 -1.53 -16.99
N VAL A 294 18.79 -2.61 -16.46
CA VAL A 294 18.39 -3.79 -17.24
C VAL A 294 17.26 -3.47 -18.23
N VAL A 295 16.27 -2.70 -17.79
CA VAL A 295 15.09 -2.40 -18.63
C VAL A 295 15.38 -1.28 -19.63
N GLY A 296 16.08 -0.24 -19.22
CA GLY A 296 16.40 0.95 -20.00
C GLY A 296 15.24 1.95 -20.12
N ALA A 297 15.58 3.23 -20.26
CA ALA A 297 14.63 4.35 -20.28
C ALA A 297 13.56 4.24 -21.39
N ASN A 298 13.96 3.81 -22.58
CA ASN A 298 13.07 3.70 -23.74
C ASN A 298 11.90 2.72 -23.52
N ARG A 299 12.17 1.57 -22.88
CA ARG A 299 11.11 0.60 -22.56
C ARG A 299 10.14 1.12 -21.51
N LEU A 300 10.63 1.93 -20.58
CA LEU A 300 9.82 2.58 -19.56
C LEU A 300 8.99 3.73 -20.11
N LYS A 301 9.34 4.28 -21.27
CA LYS A 301 8.83 5.53 -21.84
C LYS A 301 9.02 6.73 -20.90
N LEU A 302 10.06 6.69 -20.10
CA LEU A 302 10.51 7.80 -19.28
C LEU A 302 11.57 8.61 -20.03
N SER A 303 11.62 9.91 -19.78
CA SER A 303 12.75 10.72 -20.21
C SER A 303 14.02 10.29 -19.46
N GLN A 304 15.19 10.49 -20.08
CA GLN A 304 16.46 10.22 -19.39
C GLN A 304 16.58 11.03 -18.10
N ASP A 305 16.16 12.30 -18.11
CA ASP A 305 16.12 13.16 -16.93
C ASP A 305 15.33 12.52 -15.76
N MET A 306 14.17 11.92 -16.05
CA MET A 306 13.38 11.25 -15.01
C MET A 306 14.10 10.00 -14.47
N VAL A 307 14.73 9.22 -15.32
CA VAL A 307 15.54 8.05 -14.89
C VAL A 307 16.70 8.51 -14.01
N ASP A 308 17.40 9.57 -14.41
CA ASP A 308 18.51 10.12 -13.64
C ASP A 308 18.05 10.66 -12.28
N ARG A 309 16.88 11.30 -12.22
CA ARG A 309 16.27 11.76 -10.96
C ARG A 309 15.95 10.58 -10.02
N ILE A 310 15.43 9.47 -10.55
CA ILE A 310 15.17 8.26 -9.75
C ILE A 310 16.48 7.70 -9.21
N ILE A 311 17.49 7.52 -10.06
CA ILE A 311 18.79 6.97 -9.66
C ILE A 311 19.44 7.88 -8.59
N ASN A 312 19.48 9.19 -8.83
CA ASN A 312 20.04 10.16 -7.89
C ASN A 312 19.29 10.15 -6.53
N LEU A 313 17.98 9.91 -6.53
CA LEU A 313 17.22 9.75 -5.29
C LEU A 313 17.64 8.49 -4.54
N LEU A 314 17.69 7.35 -5.23
CA LEU A 314 18.04 6.05 -4.63
C LEU A 314 19.46 6.03 -4.09
N ASP A 315 20.42 6.57 -4.84
CA ASP A 315 21.82 6.70 -4.43
C ASP A 315 21.98 7.59 -3.19
N ALA A 316 21.28 8.72 -3.16
CA ALA A 316 21.30 9.64 -2.02
C ALA A 316 20.71 9.04 -0.73
N LEU A 317 19.87 8.00 -0.84
CA LEU A 317 19.27 7.29 0.30
C LEU A 317 20.16 6.12 0.78
N ARG A 318 21.22 5.76 0.04
CA ARG A 318 22.20 4.73 0.37
C ARG A 318 21.56 3.39 0.77
N LEU A 319 20.65 2.90 -0.07
CA LEU A 319 19.83 1.71 0.24
C LEU A 319 20.67 0.44 0.42
N ASN A 320 21.83 0.35 -0.23
CA ASN A 320 22.80 -0.72 -0.04
C ASN A 320 23.31 -0.80 1.40
N ASP A 321 23.62 0.34 2.03
CA ASP A 321 24.06 0.38 3.43
C ASP A 321 22.93 0.00 4.39
N GLU A 322 21.70 0.43 4.09
CA GLU A 322 20.53 0.04 4.87
C GLU A 322 20.27 -1.47 4.78
N MET A 323 20.38 -2.06 3.58
CA MET A 323 20.20 -3.50 3.37
C MET A 323 21.24 -4.35 4.12
N LYS A 324 22.52 -3.92 4.14
CA LYS A 324 23.61 -4.61 4.84
C LYS A 324 23.40 -4.71 6.36
N LYS A 325 22.52 -3.89 6.95
CA LYS A 325 22.14 -4.01 8.37
C LYS A 325 21.32 -5.26 8.67
N PHE A 326 20.70 -5.87 7.67
CA PHE A 326 19.79 -7.01 7.81
C PHE A 326 20.39 -8.33 7.35
N ALA A 327 21.15 -8.34 6.26
CA ALA A 327 21.79 -9.54 5.73
C ALA A 327 22.97 -9.19 4.82
N GLU A 328 23.93 -10.11 4.77
CA GLU A 328 25.07 -10.04 3.85
C GLU A 328 24.69 -10.58 2.46
N LEU A 329 25.44 -10.17 1.42
CA LEU A 329 25.20 -10.59 0.03
C LEU A 329 25.05 -12.13 -0.13
N PRO A 330 25.91 -13.00 0.43
CA PRO A 330 25.74 -14.45 0.29
C PRO A 330 24.42 -14.98 0.85
N GLN A 331 23.96 -14.40 1.96
CA GLN A 331 22.68 -14.77 2.59
C GLN A 331 21.50 -14.37 1.71
N MET A 332 21.52 -13.14 1.17
CA MET A 332 20.47 -12.66 0.25
C MET A 332 20.41 -13.48 -1.03
N LEU A 333 21.56 -13.83 -1.62
CA LEU A 333 21.62 -14.68 -2.81
C LEU A 333 21.05 -16.08 -2.54
N LYS A 334 21.31 -16.66 -1.36
CA LYS A 334 20.75 -17.94 -0.94
C LYS A 334 19.23 -17.85 -0.75
N ALA A 335 18.74 -16.77 -0.17
CA ALA A 335 17.30 -16.57 0.05
C ALA A 335 16.48 -16.51 -1.24
N VAL A 336 17.06 -15.97 -2.31
CA VAL A 336 16.41 -15.86 -3.64
C VAL A 336 16.76 -17.01 -4.59
N ASP A 337 17.61 -17.97 -4.16
CA ASP A 337 17.98 -19.17 -4.94
C ASP A 337 16.89 -20.25 -4.84
N ARG A 338 15.67 -19.84 -5.09
CA ARG A 338 14.45 -20.63 -5.12
C ARG A 338 13.50 -20.05 -6.16
N GLU A 339 12.45 -20.77 -6.48
CA GLU A 339 11.41 -20.25 -7.35
C GLU A 339 10.74 -19.03 -6.70
N LEU A 340 10.84 -17.89 -7.38
CA LEU A 340 10.14 -16.67 -7.00
C LEU A 340 8.66 -16.80 -7.36
N ASP A 341 7.78 -16.10 -6.63
CA ASP A 341 6.35 -16.08 -6.91
C ASP A 341 6.06 -15.76 -8.40
N PRO A 342 5.61 -16.75 -9.19
CA PRO A 342 5.42 -16.57 -10.63
C PRO A 342 4.31 -15.58 -10.96
N SER A 343 3.35 -15.37 -10.05
CA SER A 343 2.26 -14.39 -10.22
C SER A 343 2.77 -12.94 -10.21
N ARG A 344 4.02 -12.72 -9.76
CA ARG A 344 4.70 -11.43 -9.71
C ARG A 344 5.91 -11.40 -10.64
N ALA A 345 6.82 -12.34 -10.52
CA ALA A 345 7.97 -12.42 -11.40
C ALA A 345 7.55 -12.47 -12.88
N GLY A 346 6.48 -13.19 -13.21
CA GLY A 346 5.91 -13.26 -14.56
C GLY A 346 5.27 -11.98 -15.09
N ASN A 347 5.08 -10.96 -14.24
CA ASN A 347 4.61 -9.65 -14.69
C ASN A 347 5.75 -8.75 -15.23
N PHE A 348 7.01 -9.12 -15.03
CA PHE A 348 8.15 -8.36 -15.53
C PHE A 348 8.33 -8.53 -17.04
N THR A 349 8.57 -7.44 -17.76
CA THR A 349 8.68 -7.44 -19.23
C THR A 349 9.94 -8.13 -19.79
N THR A 350 10.90 -8.43 -18.93
CA THR A 350 12.12 -9.17 -19.29
C THR A 350 12.04 -10.58 -18.70
N ALA A 351 12.49 -11.58 -19.45
CA ALA A 351 12.51 -12.95 -18.98
C ALA A 351 13.32 -13.07 -17.67
N VAL A 352 12.70 -13.60 -16.63
CA VAL A 352 13.31 -13.73 -15.31
C VAL A 352 14.04 -15.06 -15.23
N THR A 353 15.36 -15.00 -15.06
CA THR A 353 16.21 -16.17 -14.81
C THR A 353 16.88 -16.05 -13.46
N PRO A 354 17.29 -17.16 -12.81
CA PRO A 354 18.06 -17.11 -11.57
C PRO A 354 19.32 -16.25 -11.67
N ASP A 355 20.02 -16.32 -12.81
CA ASP A 355 21.24 -15.53 -13.05
C ASP A 355 20.96 -14.04 -13.14
N LEU A 356 19.86 -13.64 -13.80
CA LEU A 356 19.44 -12.24 -13.84
C LEU A 356 19.13 -11.73 -12.44
N VAL A 357 18.40 -12.48 -11.61
CA VAL A 357 18.06 -12.09 -10.24
C VAL A 357 19.34 -11.91 -9.40
N LYS A 358 20.26 -12.88 -9.48
CA LYS A 358 21.54 -12.80 -8.78
C LYS A 358 22.41 -11.62 -9.24
N ALA A 359 22.40 -11.32 -10.55
CA ALA A 359 23.13 -10.17 -11.10
C ALA A 359 22.53 -8.84 -10.59
N ILE A 360 21.20 -8.70 -10.59
CA ILE A 360 20.50 -7.53 -10.05
C ILE A 360 20.89 -7.30 -8.58
N ILE A 361 20.84 -8.34 -7.73
CA ILE A 361 21.17 -8.20 -6.30
C ILE A 361 22.63 -7.82 -6.10
N LYS A 362 23.56 -8.44 -6.84
CA LYS A 362 24.99 -8.10 -6.76
C LYS A 362 25.24 -6.64 -7.14
N GLU A 363 24.66 -6.17 -8.24
CA GLU A 363 24.77 -4.79 -8.69
C GLU A 363 24.17 -3.81 -7.67
N SER A 364 23.08 -4.18 -7.00
CA SER A 364 22.41 -3.32 -6.02
C SER A 364 23.16 -3.14 -4.71
N LEU A 365 24.11 -4.04 -4.41
CA LEU A 365 24.90 -4.03 -3.16
C LEU A 365 26.37 -3.64 -3.37
N SER A 366 26.77 -3.44 -4.63
CA SER A 366 28.08 -2.87 -4.99
C SER A 366 28.11 -1.37 -4.71
#